data_db193ce0bbc82a95245fce3d2cad3065
#
_entry.id   db193ce0bbc82a95245fce3d2cad3065
#
_cell.length_a   1.000
_cell.length_b   1.000
_cell.length_c   1.000
_cell.angle_alpha   90.00
_cell.angle_beta   90.00
_cell.angle_gamma   90.00
#
_symmetry.space_group_name_H-M   'P 1'
#
loop_
_entity.id
_entity.type
_entity.pdbx_description
1 polymer ?
#
loop_
_entity_poly.entity_id
_entity_poly.type
_entity_poly.pdbx_seq_one_letter_code
_entity_poly.pdbx_strand_id
1 'polypeptide(L)'
;PWTLWGKITVQDFLDEICRVYLKRFTADYRVNATSLDIDDDYSDMDYEEIGSYFSMMIDRVNNYLTVRNDQDGSYLSASGQSYSAIKKQVQNLQGYTLREYQSYIWEKGVAKNNFRCIDDLNELNRTLRWDEMSDSQKSAIYMTILDNYNNKMVSSVLIPTYDNDGAFYMSRTKIGIDDLALQANELLSSAVEAQKSIATNNSKVTALEQYTESYEVQMAQAMVDNITQQLADIVSATRELDADCYAQRIHSYLMFSEPQMSFMQRYNVKRSVMLAALVCAVCYLGAAVQACVRRQRQRMENE
;
A
#
# COMPACT_ATOMS: atom_id res chain seq x y z
N PRO A 1 -36.97 -17.54 29.34
CA PRO A 1 -36.24 -18.75 29.69
C PRO A 1 -35.14 -18.39 30.67
N TRP A 2 -35.23 -18.98 31.85
CA TRP A 2 -34.29 -18.75 32.93
C TRP A 2 -33.06 -19.61 32.66
N THR A 3 -31.98 -18.97 32.21
CA THR A 3 -30.70 -19.68 32.18
C THR A 3 -30.01 -19.49 33.53
N LEU A 4 -29.47 -20.56 34.07
CA LEU A 4 -28.70 -20.63 35.33
C LEU A 4 -27.37 -19.81 35.29
N TRP A 5 -27.08 -19.17 34.20
CA TRP A 5 -25.89 -18.36 33.96
C TRP A 5 -26.33 -16.93 33.76
N GLY A 6 -25.89 -16.04 34.60
CA GLY A 6 -26.12 -14.61 34.76
C GLY A 6 -26.91 -13.90 33.65
N LYS A 7 -27.81 -13.04 34.03
CA LYS A 7 -28.58 -12.22 33.10
C LYS A 7 -27.63 -11.44 32.19
N ILE A 8 -27.50 -11.85 30.95
CA ILE A 8 -26.94 -11.01 29.90
C ILE A 8 -27.87 -9.80 29.82
N THR A 9 -27.40 -8.63 30.19
CA THR A 9 -28.16 -7.39 30.03
C THR A 9 -28.17 -7.02 28.55
N VAL A 10 -29.16 -6.24 28.12
CA VAL A 10 -29.19 -5.69 26.76
C VAL A 10 -27.92 -4.90 26.48
N GLN A 11 -27.34 -4.32 27.50
CA GLN A 11 -26.10 -3.56 27.42
C GLN A 11 -24.89 -4.48 27.13
N ASP A 12 -24.77 -5.61 27.85
CA ASP A 12 -23.71 -6.62 27.58
C ASP A 12 -23.80 -7.14 26.13
N PHE A 13 -25.02 -7.32 25.61
CA PHE A 13 -25.24 -7.76 24.23
C PHE A 13 -24.85 -6.68 23.20
N LEU A 14 -25.18 -5.42 23.46
CA LEU A 14 -24.78 -4.30 22.61
C LEU A 14 -23.25 -4.10 22.63
N ASP A 15 -22.65 -4.19 23.81
CA ASP A 15 -21.20 -4.08 23.98
C ASP A 15 -20.46 -5.19 23.19
N GLU A 16 -21.01 -6.41 23.22
CA GLU A 16 -20.45 -7.52 22.45
C GLU A 16 -20.62 -7.35 20.94
N ILE A 17 -21.77 -6.87 20.48
CA ILE A 17 -21.98 -6.51 19.06
C ILE A 17 -20.96 -5.45 18.64
N CYS A 18 -20.78 -4.43 19.45
CA CYS A 18 -19.81 -3.36 19.20
C CYS A 18 -18.39 -3.89 19.14
N ARG A 19 -18.04 -4.79 20.06
CA ARG A 19 -16.72 -5.42 20.11
C ARG A 19 -16.45 -6.29 18.87
N VAL A 20 -17.45 -7.07 18.44
CA VAL A 20 -17.33 -7.92 17.24
C VAL A 20 -17.23 -7.06 15.99
N TYR A 21 -18.00 -5.99 15.92
CA TYR A 21 -17.97 -5.04 14.79
C TYR A 21 -16.63 -4.31 14.71
N LEU A 22 -16.10 -3.84 15.86
CA LEU A 22 -14.75 -3.27 15.98
C LEU A 22 -13.68 -4.26 15.53
N LYS A 23 -13.78 -5.50 15.97
CA LYS A 23 -12.82 -6.55 15.60
C LYS A 23 -12.83 -6.81 14.09
N ARG A 24 -14.00 -6.83 13.47
CA ARG A 24 -14.13 -6.99 12.02
C ARG A 24 -13.61 -5.76 11.28
N PHE A 25 -13.99 -4.57 11.72
CA PHE A 25 -13.46 -3.30 11.18
C PHE A 25 -11.94 -3.26 11.27
N THR A 26 -11.38 -3.64 12.44
CA THR A 26 -9.92 -3.72 12.64
C THR A 26 -9.26 -4.70 11.67
N ALA A 27 -9.90 -5.84 11.40
CA ALA A 27 -9.37 -6.84 10.47
C ALA A 27 -9.43 -6.35 9.01
N ASP A 28 -10.52 -5.71 8.61
CA ASP A 28 -10.75 -5.22 7.25
C ASP A 28 -9.90 -3.97 6.93
N TYR A 29 -9.64 -3.13 7.93
CA TYR A 29 -8.81 -1.91 7.80
C TYR A 29 -7.37 -2.07 8.27
N ARG A 30 -6.99 -3.24 8.75
CA ARG A 30 -5.60 -3.52 9.10
C ARG A 30 -4.79 -3.55 7.81
N VAL A 31 -4.20 -2.41 7.49
CA VAL A 31 -3.31 -2.28 6.35
C VAL A 31 -2.19 -3.30 6.50
N ASN A 32 -1.92 -4.03 5.43
CA ASN A 32 -0.84 -5.01 5.40
C ASN A 32 0.50 -4.24 5.47
N ALA A 33 0.97 -3.99 6.70
CA ALA A 33 2.18 -3.23 6.99
C ALA A 33 3.47 -3.95 6.57
N THR A 34 3.38 -5.18 6.04
CA THR A 34 4.55 -5.92 5.51
C THR A 34 5.25 -5.16 4.38
N SER A 35 4.54 -4.25 3.67
CA SER A 35 5.15 -3.36 2.68
C SER A 35 6.14 -2.36 3.27
N LEU A 36 6.09 -2.14 4.59
CA LEU A 36 6.95 -1.22 5.33
C LEU A 36 8.08 -1.95 6.09
N ASP A 37 8.20 -3.27 5.94
CA ASP A 37 9.29 -4.01 6.55
C ASP A 37 10.54 -3.87 5.67
N ILE A 38 11.60 -3.34 6.28
CA ILE A 38 12.91 -3.13 5.66
C ILE A 38 13.86 -4.15 6.26
N ASP A 39 14.56 -4.85 5.40
CA ASP A 39 15.68 -5.68 5.82
C ASP A 39 16.95 -4.82 5.79
N ASP A 40 17.65 -4.77 6.90
CA ASP A 40 18.87 -3.92 7.07
C ASP A 40 20.15 -4.72 6.86
N ASP A 41 20.07 -6.00 6.47
CA ASP A 41 21.26 -6.83 6.22
C ASP A 41 21.73 -6.70 4.76
N TYR A 42 22.71 -5.82 4.55
CA TYR A 42 23.37 -5.58 3.26
C TYR A 42 24.76 -6.20 3.18
N SER A 43 25.12 -7.12 4.10
CA SER A 43 26.48 -7.65 4.23
C SER A 43 26.96 -8.31 2.95
N ASP A 44 26.11 -9.08 2.30
CA ASP A 44 26.39 -9.84 1.10
C ASP A 44 26.23 -9.07 -0.22
N MET A 45 25.64 -7.86 -0.15
CA MET A 45 25.36 -7.03 -1.32
C MET A 45 26.53 -6.11 -1.63
N ASP A 46 26.81 -5.90 -2.92
CA ASP A 46 27.72 -4.84 -3.37
C ASP A 46 27.01 -3.48 -3.39
N TYR A 47 27.76 -2.38 -3.44
CA TYR A 47 27.18 -1.01 -3.39
C TYR A 47 26.15 -0.75 -4.49
N GLU A 48 26.34 -1.30 -5.69
CA GLU A 48 25.32 -1.19 -6.77
C GLU A 48 24.05 -1.97 -6.44
N GLU A 49 24.19 -3.17 -5.90
CA GLU A 49 23.07 -4.01 -5.47
C GLU A 49 22.29 -3.33 -4.34
N ILE A 50 22.99 -2.71 -3.37
CA ILE A 50 22.39 -1.90 -2.29
C ILE A 50 21.60 -0.72 -2.88
N GLY A 51 22.15 -0.01 -3.88
CA GLY A 51 21.46 1.07 -4.56
C GLY A 51 20.17 0.63 -5.26
N SER A 52 20.20 -0.54 -5.89
CA SER A 52 19.03 -1.15 -6.52
C SER A 52 18.00 -1.59 -5.50
N TYR A 53 18.44 -2.17 -4.38
CA TYR A 53 17.59 -2.53 -3.25
C TYR A 53 16.89 -1.31 -2.65
N PHE A 54 17.62 -0.21 -2.41
CA PHE A 54 17.00 1.04 -1.93
C PHE A 54 15.95 1.59 -2.90
N SER A 55 16.22 1.54 -4.22
CA SER A 55 15.23 1.96 -5.22
C SER A 55 13.94 1.15 -5.08
N MET A 56 14.05 -0.17 -4.98
CA MET A 56 12.90 -1.06 -4.82
C MET A 56 12.14 -0.78 -3.51
N MET A 57 12.85 -0.54 -2.40
CA MET A 57 12.22 -0.27 -1.10
C MET A 57 11.53 1.09 -1.09
N ILE A 58 12.17 2.12 -1.64
CA ILE A 58 11.60 3.46 -1.78
C ILE A 58 10.34 3.43 -2.65
N ASP A 59 10.35 2.71 -3.76
CA ASP A 59 9.18 2.53 -4.63
C ASP A 59 8.04 1.81 -3.90
N ARG A 60 8.36 0.79 -3.08
CA ARG A 60 7.38 0.09 -2.26
C ARG A 60 6.71 1.02 -1.25
N VAL A 61 7.50 1.84 -0.53
CA VAL A 61 6.99 2.82 0.43
C VAL A 61 6.18 3.91 -0.29
N ASN A 62 6.65 4.39 -1.44
CA ASN A 62 5.94 5.39 -2.25
C ASN A 62 4.58 4.88 -2.74
N ASN A 63 4.51 3.62 -3.20
CA ASN A 63 3.26 2.97 -3.61
C ASN A 63 2.31 2.82 -2.43
N TYR A 64 2.81 2.38 -1.27
CA TYR A 64 2.04 2.31 -0.04
C TYR A 64 1.43 3.68 0.32
N LEU A 65 2.26 4.72 0.37
CA LEU A 65 1.82 6.08 0.66
C LEU A 65 0.85 6.64 -0.38
N THR A 66 0.97 6.24 -1.65
CA THR A 66 0.02 6.62 -2.70
C THR A 66 -1.36 6.05 -2.40
N VAL A 67 -1.46 4.76 -2.11
CA VAL A 67 -2.73 4.11 -1.74
C VAL A 67 -3.33 4.74 -0.48
N ARG A 68 -2.49 5.02 0.54
CA ARG A 68 -2.95 5.66 1.78
C ARG A 68 -3.42 7.09 1.54
N ASN A 69 -2.70 7.85 0.73
CA ASN A 69 -3.08 9.22 0.37
C ASN A 69 -4.40 9.26 -0.42
N ASP A 70 -4.67 8.29 -1.28
CA ASP A 70 -5.93 8.19 -2.03
C ASP A 70 -7.12 7.83 -1.11
N GLN A 71 -6.87 7.04 -0.07
CA GLN A 71 -7.89 6.64 0.92
C GLN A 71 -8.12 7.72 1.99
N ASP A 72 -7.06 8.34 2.48
CA ASP A 72 -7.03 9.17 3.68
C ASP A 72 -6.28 10.49 3.50
N GLY A 73 -6.18 11.00 2.27
CA GLY A 73 -5.38 12.18 1.91
C GLY A 73 -5.77 13.47 2.63
N SER A 74 -6.99 13.57 3.15
CA SER A 74 -7.43 14.70 3.97
C SER A 74 -7.02 14.59 5.44
N TYR A 75 -6.48 13.45 5.86
CA TYR A 75 -6.06 13.24 7.24
C TYR A 75 -4.81 14.06 7.58
N LEU A 76 -4.87 14.74 8.71
CA LEU A 76 -3.78 15.48 9.30
C LEU A 76 -3.60 15.03 10.76
N SER A 77 -2.41 14.58 11.12
CA SER A 77 -2.11 14.19 12.50
C SER A 77 -2.08 15.41 13.44
N ALA A 78 -2.10 15.18 14.74
CA ALA A 78 -1.95 16.24 15.72
C ALA A 78 -0.62 17.00 15.60
N SER A 79 0.43 16.37 15.05
CA SER A 79 1.72 16.97 14.72
C SER A 79 1.74 17.73 13.39
N GLY A 80 0.64 17.77 12.64
CA GLY A 80 0.55 18.42 11.33
C GLY A 80 1.13 17.59 10.18
N GLN A 81 1.40 16.32 10.38
CA GLN A 81 1.86 15.41 9.32
C GLN A 81 0.70 14.87 8.49
N SER A 82 0.93 14.68 7.19
CA SER A 82 -0.01 14.07 6.25
C SER A 82 0.70 13.07 5.35
N TYR A 83 -0.06 12.14 4.75
CA TYR A 83 0.50 11.18 3.77
C TYR A 83 1.18 11.88 2.60
N SER A 84 0.62 12.98 2.12
CA SER A 84 1.22 13.78 1.04
C SER A 84 2.56 14.42 1.44
N ALA A 85 2.72 14.81 2.70
CA ALA A 85 3.98 15.38 3.21
C ALA A 85 5.08 14.30 3.29
N ILE A 86 4.75 13.12 3.83
CA ILE A 86 5.68 11.98 3.90
C ILE A 86 6.03 11.50 2.47
N LYS A 87 5.06 11.44 1.56
CA LYS A 87 5.30 11.10 0.15
C LYS A 87 6.31 12.02 -0.51
N LYS A 88 6.28 13.33 -0.22
CA LYS A 88 7.30 14.27 -0.71
C LYS A 88 8.68 13.97 -0.14
N GLN A 89 8.79 13.53 1.12
CA GLN A 89 10.08 13.11 1.68
C GLN A 89 10.63 11.88 0.96
N VAL A 90 9.78 10.90 0.65
CA VAL A 90 10.16 9.73 -0.17
C VAL A 90 10.64 10.14 -1.56
N GLN A 91 9.92 11.06 -2.22
CA GLN A 91 10.31 11.57 -3.54
C GLN A 91 11.64 12.32 -3.50
N ASN A 92 11.90 13.07 -2.42
CA ASN A 92 13.19 13.73 -2.22
C ASN A 92 14.31 12.72 -1.98
N LEU A 93 14.07 11.70 -1.16
CA LEU A 93 15.04 10.63 -0.92
C LEU A 93 15.40 9.92 -2.25
N GLN A 94 14.41 9.60 -3.08
CA GLN A 94 14.60 8.97 -4.39
C GLN A 94 15.27 9.92 -5.40
N GLY A 95 14.79 11.16 -5.50
CA GLY A 95 15.19 12.10 -6.53
C GLY A 95 16.55 12.75 -6.30
N TYR A 96 16.98 12.86 -5.05
CA TYR A 96 18.24 13.53 -4.68
C TYR A 96 19.21 12.55 -4.01
N THR A 97 18.91 12.05 -2.83
CA THR A 97 19.87 11.31 -2.01
C THR A 97 20.29 9.99 -2.65
N LEU A 98 19.32 9.20 -3.11
CA LEU A 98 19.61 7.93 -3.79
C LEU A 98 20.35 8.15 -5.12
N ARG A 99 19.94 9.18 -5.88
CA ARG A 99 20.59 9.50 -7.15
C ARG A 99 22.02 10.00 -6.95
N GLU A 100 22.26 10.81 -5.91
CA GLU A 100 23.60 11.26 -5.54
C GLU A 100 24.49 10.06 -5.18
N TYR A 101 23.99 9.14 -4.35
CA TYR A 101 24.67 7.90 -4.02
C TYR A 101 24.99 7.08 -5.27
N GLN A 102 24.01 6.83 -6.13
CA GLN A 102 24.22 6.07 -7.37
C GLN A 102 25.24 6.76 -8.27
N SER A 103 25.17 8.07 -8.44
CA SER A 103 26.14 8.82 -9.24
C SER A 103 27.54 8.73 -8.64
N TYR A 104 27.68 8.81 -7.31
CA TYR A 104 28.95 8.72 -6.61
C TYR A 104 29.63 7.38 -6.83
N ILE A 105 28.91 6.26 -6.58
CA ILE A 105 29.50 4.91 -6.75
C ILE A 105 29.95 4.66 -8.20
N TRP A 106 29.24 5.21 -9.17
CA TRP A 106 29.55 5.06 -10.59
C TRP A 106 30.74 5.93 -11.03
N GLU A 107 30.73 7.19 -10.58
CA GLU A 107 31.82 8.12 -10.94
C GLU A 107 33.16 7.67 -10.35
N LYS A 108 33.13 7.17 -9.12
CA LYS A 108 34.32 6.76 -8.38
C LYS A 108 34.68 5.27 -8.54
N GLY A 109 33.82 4.50 -9.20
CA GLY A 109 34.05 3.06 -9.37
C GLY A 109 34.12 2.33 -8.03
N VAL A 110 33.26 2.67 -7.07
CA VAL A 110 33.30 2.08 -5.73
C VAL A 110 32.50 0.79 -5.71
N ALA A 111 33.17 -0.33 -5.42
CA ALA A 111 32.56 -1.63 -5.20
C ALA A 111 33.24 -2.36 -4.03
N LYS A 112 32.52 -3.29 -3.39
CA LYS A 112 33.10 -4.19 -2.39
C LYS A 112 34.02 -5.22 -3.06
N ASN A 113 33.63 -5.65 -4.27
CA ASN A 113 34.40 -6.62 -5.08
C ASN A 113 34.37 -6.18 -6.56
N ASN A 114 35.34 -5.33 -6.94
CA ASN A 114 35.46 -4.83 -8.31
C ASN A 114 35.52 -5.96 -9.35
N PHE A 115 36.19 -7.04 -9.05
CA PHE A 115 36.36 -8.17 -9.98
C PHE A 115 35.01 -8.81 -10.33
N ARG A 116 34.18 -9.07 -9.31
CA ARG A 116 32.84 -9.63 -9.49
C ARG A 116 31.95 -8.67 -10.27
N CYS A 117 31.94 -7.39 -9.89
CA CYS A 117 31.13 -6.39 -10.57
C CYS A 117 31.50 -6.22 -12.05
N ILE A 118 32.79 -6.24 -12.37
CA ILE A 118 33.28 -6.20 -13.77
C ILE A 118 32.81 -7.43 -14.55
N ASP A 119 32.89 -8.60 -13.94
CA ASP A 119 32.48 -9.86 -14.58
C ASP A 119 30.97 -9.90 -14.85
N ASP A 120 30.16 -9.48 -13.88
CA ASP A 120 28.73 -9.38 -13.99
C ASP A 120 28.30 -8.37 -15.07
N LEU A 121 28.96 -7.20 -15.15
CA LEU A 121 28.72 -6.19 -16.19
C LEU A 121 29.11 -6.70 -17.59
N ASN A 122 30.20 -7.45 -17.70
CA ASN A 122 30.62 -8.03 -18.97
C ASN A 122 29.65 -9.12 -19.44
N GLU A 123 29.12 -9.93 -18.52
CA GLU A 123 28.09 -10.93 -18.84
C GLU A 123 26.80 -10.26 -19.31
N LEU A 124 26.35 -9.21 -18.60
CA LEU A 124 25.21 -8.40 -19.00
C LEU A 124 25.42 -7.77 -20.37
N ASN A 125 26.59 -7.19 -20.63
CA ASN A 125 26.93 -6.64 -21.94
C ASN A 125 26.92 -7.68 -23.05
N ARG A 126 27.30 -8.94 -22.76
CA ARG A 126 27.22 -10.03 -23.72
C ARG A 126 25.76 -10.32 -24.10
N THR A 127 24.86 -10.39 -23.13
CA THR A 127 23.43 -10.58 -23.35
C THR A 127 22.84 -9.43 -24.16
N LEU A 128 23.11 -8.19 -23.76
CA LEU A 128 22.63 -7.01 -24.45
C LEU A 128 23.11 -6.92 -25.91
N ARG A 129 24.33 -7.36 -26.21
CA ARG A 129 24.83 -7.44 -27.60
C ARG A 129 24.07 -8.47 -28.44
N TRP A 130 23.65 -9.59 -27.85
CA TRP A 130 22.82 -10.56 -28.54
C TRP A 130 21.43 -9.98 -28.82
N ASP A 131 20.83 -9.27 -27.88
CA ASP A 131 19.52 -8.64 -28.05
C ASP A 131 19.60 -7.53 -29.13
N GLU A 132 20.60 -6.65 -29.04
CA GLU A 132 20.86 -5.60 -30.04
C GLU A 132 20.99 -6.16 -31.45
N MET A 133 21.82 -7.20 -31.60
CA MET A 133 22.04 -7.82 -32.90
C MET A 133 20.77 -8.50 -33.43
N SER A 134 20.04 -9.22 -32.57
CA SER A 134 18.78 -9.89 -32.92
C SER A 134 17.72 -8.88 -33.38
N ASP A 135 17.51 -7.82 -32.61
CA ASP A 135 16.48 -6.83 -32.89
C ASP A 135 16.82 -5.96 -34.10
N SER A 136 18.10 -5.61 -34.26
CA SER A 136 18.58 -4.91 -35.45
C SER A 136 18.39 -5.75 -36.72
N GLN A 137 18.68 -7.07 -36.67
CA GLN A 137 18.47 -7.98 -37.82
C GLN A 137 16.98 -8.15 -38.14
N LYS A 138 16.11 -8.33 -37.14
CA LYS A 138 14.66 -8.42 -37.35
C LYS A 138 14.10 -7.14 -37.97
N SER A 139 14.52 -5.98 -37.45
CA SER A 139 14.14 -4.67 -38.01
C SER A 139 14.56 -4.55 -39.49
N ALA A 140 15.81 -4.92 -39.82
CA ALA A 140 16.29 -4.91 -41.19
C ALA A 140 15.49 -5.84 -42.14
N ILE A 141 15.07 -7.03 -41.66
CA ILE A 141 14.20 -7.92 -42.38
C ILE A 141 12.83 -7.28 -42.67
N TYR A 142 12.22 -6.68 -41.64
CA TYR A 142 10.93 -5.99 -41.79
C TYR A 142 11.01 -4.80 -42.75
N MET A 143 12.08 -3.99 -42.67
CA MET A 143 12.32 -2.92 -43.62
C MET A 143 12.49 -3.43 -45.06
N THR A 144 13.19 -4.55 -45.26
CA THR A 144 13.35 -5.19 -46.58
C THR A 144 12.00 -5.65 -47.11
N ILE A 145 11.13 -6.20 -46.27
CA ILE A 145 9.76 -6.59 -46.67
C ILE A 145 8.96 -5.36 -47.10
N LEU A 146 9.04 -4.27 -46.33
CA LEU A 146 8.36 -3.00 -46.63
C LEU A 146 8.82 -2.40 -47.96
N ASP A 147 10.13 -2.36 -48.22
CA ASP A 147 10.71 -1.87 -49.47
C ASP A 147 10.27 -2.72 -50.67
N ASN A 148 10.30 -4.05 -50.55
CA ASN A 148 9.84 -4.94 -51.57
C ASN A 148 8.33 -4.78 -51.85
N TYR A 149 7.54 -4.54 -50.82
CA TYR A 149 6.12 -4.28 -50.95
C TYR A 149 5.86 -2.94 -51.67
N ASN A 150 6.53 -1.88 -51.28
CA ASN A 150 6.42 -0.57 -51.93
C ASN A 150 6.80 -0.65 -53.41
N ASN A 151 7.88 -1.32 -53.75
CA ASN A 151 8.33 -1.48 -55.13
C ASN A 151 7.34 -2.29 -55.98
N LYS A 152 6.69 -3.29 -55.39
CA LYS A 152 5.66 -4.08 -56.12
C LYS A 152 4.34 -3.33 -56.27
N MET A 153 3.97 -2.49 -55.29
CA MET A 153 2.74 -1.69 -55.38
C MET A 153 2.79 -0.58 -56.41
N VAL A 154 3.96 0.00 -56.67
CA VAL A 154 4.14 0.99 -57.74
C VAL A 154 3.92 0.37 -59.11
N SER A 155 4.13 -0.96 -59.26
CA SER A 155 3.94 -1.67 -60.51
C SER A 155 2.55 -2.36 -60.63
N SER A 156 1.70 -2.33 -59.62
CA SER A 156 0.38 -2.95 -59.64
C SER A 156 -0.67 -2.03 -60.26
N VAL A 157 -1.50 -2.58 -61.15
CA VAL A 157 -2.62 -1.88 -61.77
C VAL A 157 -3.64 -1.50 -60.71
N LEU A 158 -3.92 -0.19 -60.56
CA LEU A 158 -5.00 0.33 -59.75
C LEU A 158 -6.33 -0.08 -60.34
N ILE A 159 -7.08 -0.91 -59.64
CA ILE A 159 -8.46 -1.22 -60.01
C ILE A 159 -9.36 -0.16 -59.35
N PRO A 160 -9.96 0.75 -60.12
CA PRO A 160 -10.87 1.74 -59.57
C PRO A 160 -12.19 1.06 -59.16
N THR A 161 -12.56 1.21 -57.91
CA THR A 161 -13.90 0.86 -57.41
C THR A 161 -14.76 2.12 -57.35
N TYR A 162 -15.94 2.07 -57.97
CA TYR A 162 -16.93 3.16 -57.88
C TYR A 162 -18.00 2.78 -56.87
N ASP A 163 -18.35 3.69 -55.98
CA ASP A 163 -19.51 3.58 -55.12
C ASP A 163 -20.77 4.07 -55.83
N ASN A 164 -21.97 3.73 -55.33
CA ASN A 164 -23.27 4.11 -55.89
C ASN A 164 -23.48 5.62 -56.09
N ASP A 165 -22.68 6.45 -55.39
CA ASP A 165 -22.68 7.92 -55.49
C ASP A 165 -21.63 8.47 -56.48
N GLY A 166 -20.97 7.63 -57.25
CA GLY A 166 -19.96 8.04 -58.26
C GLY A 166 -18.63 8.55 -57.66
N ALA A 167 -18.43 8.35 -56.38
CA ALA A 167 -17.18 8.74 -55.72
C ALA A 167 -16.09 7.69 -55.96
N PHE A 168 -14.90 8.18 -56.37
CA PHE A 168 -13.75 7.33 -56.61
C PHE A 168 -12.96 7.11 -55.34
N TYR A 169 -12.92 5.86 -54.83
CA TYR A 169 -12.12 5.49 -53.67
C TYR A 169 -10.92 4.65 -54.08
N MET A 170 -9.72 5.14 -53.78
CA MET A 170 -8.50 4.32 -53.80
C MET A 170 -8.31 3.72 -52.39
N SER A 171 -8.83 2.52 -52.15
CA SER A 171 -8.52 1.80 -50.91
C SER A 171 -7.16 1.13 -51.04
N ARG A 172 -6.14 1.68 -50.39
CA ARG A 172 -4.94 0.92 -50.06
C ARG A 172 -5.23 0.13 -48.79
N THR A 173 -5.08 -1.17 -48.83
CA THR A 173 -5.03 -2.00 -47.63
C THR A 173 -3.70 -1.73 -46.92
N LYS A 174 -3.65 -0.67 -46.09
CA LYS A 174 -2.42 -0.23 -45.37
C LYS A 174 -2.18 -0.99 -44.09
N ILE A 175 -3.19 -1.68 -43.53
CA ILE A 175 -3.18 -2.18 -42.14
C ILE A 175 -1.97 -3.08 -41.84
N GLY A 176 -1.56 -3.95 -42.73
CA GLY A 176 -0.41 -4.85 -42.49
C GLY A 176 0.96 -4.17 -42.66
N ILE A 177 1.04 -3.07 -43.41
CA ILE A 177 2.29 -2.35 -43.69
C ILE A 177 2.58 -1.40 -42.53
N ASP A 178 1.57 -0.73 -42.05
CA ASP A 178 1.71 0.20 -40.91
C ASP A 178 2.14 -0.58 -39.67
N ASP A 179 1.61 -1.80 -39.45
CA ASP A 179 2.01 -2.70 -38.35
C ASP A 179 3.47 -3.17 -38.52
N LEU A 180 3.90 -3.56 -39.73
CA LEU A 180 5.29 -3.95 -39.95
C LEU A 180 6.26 -2.80 -39.75
N ALA A 181 5.88 -1.58 -40.20
CA ALA A 181 6.68 -0.40 -40.01
C ALA A 181 6.79 -0.03 -38.51
N LEU A 182 5.70 -0.18 -37.76
CA LEU A 182 5.70 0.04 -36.31
C LEU A 182 6.62 -0.96 -35.61
N GLN A 183 6.47 -2.26 -35.91
CA GLN A 183 7.31 -3.32 -35.34
C GLN A 183 8.79 -3.15 -35.69
N ALA A 184 9.11 -2.74 -36.94
CA ALA A 184 10.48 -2.46 -37.33
C ALA A 184 11.08 -1.31 -36.52
N ASN A 185 10.29 -0.27 -36.25
CA ASN A 185 10.73 0.89 -35.46
C ASN A 185 10.87 0.55 -33.98
N GLU A 186 9.97 -0.26 -33.41
CA GLU A 186 10.06 -0.75 -32.02
C GLU A 186 11.32 -1.58 -31.81
N LEU A 187 11.63 -2.52 -32.73
CA LEU A 187 12.84 -3.32 -32.68
C LEU A 187 14.11 -2.45 -32.83
N LEU A 188 14.09 -1.47 -33.68
CA LEU A 188 15.22 -0.54 -33.82
C LEU A 188 15.41 0.30 -32.53
N SER A 189 14.32 0.75 -31.93
CA SER A 189 14.37 1.47 -30.64
C SER A 189 14.96 0.58 -29.54
N SER A 190 14.52 -0.68 -29.45
CA SER A 190 15.07 -1.66 -28.51
C SER A 190 16.58 -1.87 -28.71
N ALA A 191 17.03 -2.01 -29.96
CA ALA A 191 18.45 -2.16 -30.29
C ALA A 191 19.27 -0.94 -29.88
N VAL A 192 18.74 0.29 -30.08
CA VAL A 192 19.39 1.54 -29.65
C VAL A 192 19.48 1.63 -28.13
N GLU A 193 18.43 1.22 -27.42
CA GLU A 193 18.44 1.17 -25.95
C GLU A 193 19.47 0.19 -25.41
N ALA A 194 19.59 -1.00 -26.05
CA ALA A 194 20.63 -1.97 -25.71
C ALA A 194 22.04 -1.40 -25.95
N GLN A 195 22.29 -0.72 -27.05
CA GLN A 195 23.58 -0.04 -27.32
C GLN A 195 23.90 1.03 -26.27
N LYS A 196 22.91 1.84 -25.88
CA LYS A 196 23.07 2.84 -24.81
C LYS A 196 23.43 2.18 -23.48
N SER A 197 22.77 1.07 -23.15
CA SER A 197 23.05 0.31 -21.92
C SER A 197 24.45 -0.27 -21.93
N ILE A 198 24.89 -0.85 -23.05
CA ILE A 198 26.27 -1.35 -23.24
C ILE A 198 27.29 -0.23 -23.05
N ALA A 199 27.05 0.94 -23.65
CA ALA A 199 27.95 2.09 -23.51
C ALA A 199 28.06 2.54 -22.04
N THR A 200 26.93 2.60 -21.35
CA THR A 200 26.87 2.91 -19.92
C THR A 200 27.64 1.88 -19.09
N ASN A 201 27.41 0.59 -19.31
CA ASN A 201 28.11 -0.47 -18.61
C ASN A 201 29.64 -0.44 -18.87
N ASN A 202 30.06 -0.17 -20.10
CA ASN A 202 31.48 -0.02 -20.40
C ASN A 202 32.12 1.14 -19.64
N SER A 203 31.41 2.27 -19.49
CA SER A 203 31.88 3.41 -18.68
C SER A 203 32.04 3.01 -17.21
N LYS A 204 31.12 2.17 -16.69
CA LYS A 204 31.19 1.63 -15.34
C LYS A 204 32.40 0.71 -15.17
N VAL A 205 32.59 -0.23 -16.10
CA VAL A 205 33.77 -1.12 -16.09
C VAL A 205 35.05 -0.30 -16.05
N THR A 206 35.15 0.73 -16.89
CA THR A 206 36.32 1.63 -16.91
C THR A 206 36.56 2.32 -15.57
N ALA A 207 35.50 2.74 -14.88
CA ALA A 207 35.61 3.34 -13.54
C ALA A 207 36.04 2.31 -12.49
N LEU A 208 35.50 1.08 -12.53
CA LEU A 208 35.86 -0.01 -11.62
C LEU A 208 37.29 -0.55 -11.80
N GLU A 209 37.86 -0.40 -12.99
CA GLU A 209 39.27 -0.75 -13.27
C GLU A 209 40.27 0.24 -12.66
N GLN A 210 39.81 1.43 -12.28
CA GLN A 210 40.63 2.41 -11.61
C GLN A 210 40.80 2.05 -10.13
N TYR A 211 41.92 2.50 -9.55
CA TYR A 211 42.15 2.29 -8.12
C TYR A 211 41.20 3.16 -7.30
N THR A 212 40.42 2.53 -6.43
CA THR A 212 39.51 3.23 -5.50
C THR A 212 40.24 3.50 -4.18
N GLU A 213 40.24 4.73 -3.72
CA GLU A 213 40.83 5.10 -2.45
C GLU A 213 39.95 4.67 -1.27
N SER A 214 40.59 4.33 -0.15
CA SER A 214 39.88 3.90 1.08
C SER A 214 38.87 4.93 1.58
N TYR A 215 39.11 6.22 1.34
CA TYR A 215 38.18 7.31 1.66
C TYR A 215 36.88 7.22 0.85
N GLU A 216 36.97 6.86 -0.42
CA GLU A 216 35.80 6.77 -1.32
C GLU A 216 34.86 5.64 -0.88
N VAL A 217 35.43 4.53 -0.43
CA VAL A 217 34.66 3.41 0.17
C VAL A 217 33.96 3.84 1.46
N GLN A 218 34.66 4.58 2.34
CA GLN A 218 34.05 5.10 3.57
C GLN A 218 32.93 6.09 3.29
N MET A 219 33.09 6.94 2.26
CA MET A 219 32.05 7.87 1.86
C MET A 219 30.81 7.13 1.30
N ALA A 220 31.01 6.11 0.46
CA ALA A 220 29.92 5.29 -0.04
C ALA A 220 29.15 4.62 1.11
N GLN A 221 29.86 4.07 2.11
CA GLN A 221 29.24 3.49 3.30
C GLN A 221 28.46 4.54 4.11
N ALA A 222 29.01 5.73 4.29
CA ALA A 222 28.30 6.82 4.99
C ALA A 222 27.00 7.25 4.26
N MET A 223 27.02 7.20 2.91
CA MET A 223 25.80 7.45 2.12
C MET A 223 24.78 6.32 2.30
N VAL A 224 25.20 5.06 2.35
CA VAL A 224 24.32 3.91 2.65
C VAL A 224 23.66 4.10 4.01
N ASP A 225 24.45 4.40 5.04
CA ASP A 225 23.95 4.61 6.40
C ASP A 225 22.95 5.77 6.46
N ASN A 226 23.22 6.86 5.74
CA ASN A 226 22.33 8.03 5.64
C ASN A 226 20.99 7.68 4.96
N ILE A 227 21.01 6.92 3.85
CA ILE A 227 19.79 6.49 3.15
C ILE A 227 18.99 5.55 4.04
N THR A 228 19.65 4.59 4.69
CA THR A 228 19.03 3.66 5.63
C THR A 228 18.31 4.40 6.75
N GLN A 229 18.99 5.39 7.35
CA GLN A 229 18.39 6.20 8.43
C GLN A 229 17.17 6.99 7.94
N GLN A 230 17.28 7.68 6.80
CA GLN A 230 16.17 8.45 6.24
C GLN A 230 14.98 7.56 5.90
N LEU A 231 15.23 6.37 5.34
CA LEU A 231 14.18 5.42 5.01
C LEU A 231 13.50 4.86 6.27
N ALA A 232 14.28 4.55 7.32
CA ALA A 232 13.76 4.12 8.62
C ALA A 232 12.88 5.22 9.27
N ASP A 233 13.33 6.47 9.22
CA ASP A 233 12.57 7.63 9.74
C ASP A 233 11.25 7.81 8.98
N ILE A 234 11.26 7.70 7.66
CA ILE A 234 10.06 7.76 6.81
C ILE A 234 9.08 6.63 7.16
N VAL A 235 9.58 5.40 7.32
CA VAL A 235 8.75 4.25 7.68
C VAL A 235 8.16 4.40 9.08
N SER A 236 8.95 4.88 10.04
CA SER A 236 8.48 5.17 11.40
C SER A 236 7.36 6.22 11.38
N ALA A 237 7.60 7.34 10.69
CA ALA A 237 6.59 8.40 10.53
C ALA A 237 5.31 7.91 9.84
N THR A 238 5.45 7.00 8.86
CA THR A 238 4.31 6.40 8.17
C THR A 238 3.51 5.50 9.11
N ARG A 239 4.18 4.68 9.90
CA ARG A 239 3.53 3.80 10.89
C ARG A 239 2.82 4.59 12.00
N GLU A 240 3.43 5.68 12.47
CA GLU A 240 2.82 6.58 13.46
C GLU A 240 1.56 7.25 12.87
N LEU A 241 1.65 7.77 11.64
CA LEU A 241 0.52 8.40 10.97
C LEU A 241 -0.62 7.41 10.72
N ASP A 242 -0.32 6.17 10.35
CA ASP A 242 -1.31 5.10 10.19
C ASP A 242 -1.99 4.77 11.52
N ALA A 243 -1.22 4.67 12.60
CA ALA A 243 -1.76 4.39 13.93
C ALA A 243 -2.70 5.51 14.41
N ASP A 244 -2.32 6.78 14.21
CA ASP A 244 -3.13 7.95 14.56
C ASP A 244 -4.41 8.01 13.72
N CYS A 245 -4.30 7.86 12.41
CA CYS A 245 -5.43 7.84 11.49
C CYS A 245 -6.43 6.73 11.85
N TYR A 246 -5.91 5.55 12.15
CA TYR A 246 -6.70 4.41 12.57
C TYR A 246 -7.42 4.66 13.91
N ALA A 247 -6.71 5.20 14.90
CA ALA A 247 -7.29 5.54 16.20
C ALA A 247 -8.43 6.56 16.08
N GLN A 248 -8.24 7.59 15.24
CA GLN A 248 -9.28 8.59 15.00
C GLN A 248 -10.49 8.00 14.27
N ARG A 249 -10.28 7.13 13.29
CA ARG A 249 -11.38 6.46 12.58
C ARG A 249 -12.19 5.56 13.49
N ILE A 250 -11.55 4.78 14.36
CA ILE A 250 -12.25 3.98 15.37
C ILE A 250 -13.11 4.88 16.24
N HIS A 251 -12.55 5.99 16.73
CA HIS A 251 -13.27 6.90 17.61
C HIS A 251 -14.47 7.58 16.92
N SER A 252 -14.31 7.97 15.65
CA SER A 252 -15.41 8.61 14.89
C SER A 252 -16.45 7.63 14.35
N TYR A 253 -16.08 6.38 14.08
CA TYR A 253 -16.96 5.37 13.50
C TYR A 253 -17.95 4.78 14.51
N LEU A 254 -17.60 4.76 15.79
CA LEU A 254 -18.39 4.21 16.89
C LEU A 254 -18.75 5.29 17.92
N MET A 255 -19.31 6.42 17.46
CA MET A 255 -19.99 7.33 18.36
C MET A 255 -21.29 6.68 18.84
N PHE A 256 -21.21 5.93 19.92
CA PHE A 256 -22.42 5.54 20.66
C PHE A 256 -22.90 6.75 21.44
N SER A 257 -24.03 7.30 21.05
CA SER A 257 -24.81 8.02 22.05
C SER A 257 -25.24 6.99 23.09
N GLU A 258 -24.70 7.07 24.29
CA GLU A 258 -25.25 6.29 25.40
C GLU A 258 -26.78 6.48 25.36
N PRO A 259 -27.58 5.39 25.23
CA PRO A 259 -29.01 5.54 25.27
C PRO A 259 -29.32 6.19 26.62
N GLN A 260 -29.85 7.41 26.57
CA GLN A 260 -30.30 8.09 27.78
C GLN A 260 -31.48 7.29 28.33
N MET A 261 -31.18 6.17 28.97
CA MET A 261 -32.19 5.45 29.71
C MET A 261 -32.67 6.32 30.86
N SER A 262 -33.91 6.69 30.82
CA SER A 262 -34.56 7.37 31.95
C SER A 262 -34.25 6.58 33.22
N PHE A 263 -33.96 7.28 34.35
CA PHE A 263 -33.74 6.69 35.66
C PHE A 263 -34.76 5.58 36.00
N MET A 264 -36.02 5.79 35.57
CA MET A 264 -37.12 4.81 35.75
C MET A 264 -36.95 3.53 34.95
N GLN A 265 -36.29 3.57 33.77
CA GLN A 265 -36.01 2.38 32.96
C GLN A 265 -34.75 1.63 33.45
N ARG A 266 -33.75 2.37 33.95
CA ARG A 266 -32.48 1.81 34.43
C ARG A 266 -32.69 0.96 35.69
N TYR A 267 -33.59 1.37 36.58
CA TYR A 267 -33.80 0.71 37.88
C TYR A 267 -35.09 -0.11 37.96
N ASN A 268 -35.84 -0.31 36.86
CA ASN A 268 -37.14 -1.01 36.90
C ASN A 268 -38.07 -0.51 38.01
N VAL A 269 -38.09 0.82 38.22
CA VAL A 269 -38.78 1.47 39.35
C VAL A 269 -40.22 0.99 39.49
N LYS A 270 -40.92 0.66 38.40
CA LYS A 270 -42.26 0.06 38.46
C LYS A 270 -42.30 -1.26 39.22
N ARG A 271 -41.31 -2.16 39.00
CA ARG A 271 -41.26 -3.43 39.71
C ARG A 271 -40.86 -3.28 41.16
N SER A 272 -39.93 -2.35 41.46
CA SER A 272 -39.53 -2.04 42.83
C SER A 272 -40.67 -1.42 43.64
N VAL A 273 -41.45 -0.53 43.04
CA VAL A 273 -42.62 0.07 43.68
C VAL A 273 -43.73 -0.98 43.91
N MET A 274 -43.97 -1.86 42.91
CA MET A 274 -44.95 -2.98 43.08
C MET A 274 -44.55 -3.95 44.20
N LEU A 275 -43.26 -4.31 44.26
CA LEU A 275 -42.72 -5.17 45.34
C LEU A 275 -42.87 -4.47 46.71
N ALA A 276 -42.52 -3.21 46.81
CA ALA A 276 -42.67 -2.43 48.05
C ALA A 276 -44.14 -2.37 48.50
N ALA A 277 -45.05 -2.10 47.56
CA ALA A 277 -46.50 -2.07 47.86
C ALA A 277 -47.02 -3.43 48.32
N LEU A 278 -46.54 -4.53 47.73
CA LEU A 278 -46.90 -5.91 48.10
C LEU A 278 -46.39 -6.27 49.51
N VAL A 279 -45.17 -5.88 49.85
CA VAL A 279 -44.61 -6.04 51.19
C VAL A 279 -45.40 -5.21 52.21
N CYS A 280 -45.73 -3.97 51.93
CA CYS A 280 -46.54 -3.13 52.79
C CYS A 280 -47.95 -3.74 53.00
N ALA A 281 -48.59 -4.28 51.95
CA ALA A 281 -49.88 -4.93 52.07
C ALA A 281 -49.85 -6.19 52.96
N VAL A 282 -48.80 -7.03 52.82
CA VAL A 282 -48.59 -8.20 53.65
C VAL A 282 -48.35 -7.80 55.13
N CYS A 283 -47.57 -6.79 55.37
CA CYS A 283 -47.33 -6.26 56.75
C CYS A 283 -48.62 -5.72 57.34
N TYR A 284 -49.42 -5.01 56.54
CA TYR A 284 -50.70 -4.46 57.02
C TYR A 284 -51.69 -5.59 57.33
N LEU A 285 -51.82 -6.61 56.51
CA LEU A 285 -52.66 -7.79 56.78
C LEU A 285 -52.18 -8.55 58.01
N GLY A 286 -50.87 -8.71 58.19
CA GLY A 286 -50.30 -9.29 59.40
C GLY A 286 -50.66 -8.53 60.67
N ALA A 287 -50.55 -7.23 60.64
CA ALA A 287 -50.93 -6.36 61.74
C ALA A 287 -52.46 -6.41 62.05
N ALA A 288 -53.30 -6.44 61.02
CA ALA A 288 -54.73 -6.56 61.17
C ALA A 288 -55.16 -7.90 61.77
N VAL A 289 -54.56 -9.00 61.32
CA VAL A 289 -54.77 -10.34 61.94
C VAL A 289 -54.36 -10.37 63.38
N GLN A 290 -53.19 -9.80 63.71
CA GLN A 290 -52.69 -9.73 65.09
C GLN A 290 -53.61 -8.90 66.00
N ALA A 291 -54.15 -7.78 65.46
CA ALA A 291 -55.12 -6.97 66.18
C ALA A 291 -56.46 -7.72 66.41
N CYS A 292 -56.93 -8.49 65.43
CA CYS A 292 -58.10 -9.34 65.55
C CYS A 292 -57.93 -10.46 66.63
N VAL A 293 -56.79 -11.11 66.58
CA VAL A 293 -56.46 -12.18 67.57
C VAL A 293 -56.34 -11.57 68.97
N ARG A 294 -55.74 -10.39 69.13
CA ARG A 294 -55.72 -9.69 70.42
C ARG A 294 -57.11 -9.30 70.93
N ARG A 295 -57.99 -8.85 70.03
CA ARG A 295 -59.39 -8.54 70.40
C ARG A 295 -60.19 -9.84 70.78
N GLN A 296 -59.95 -10.90 70.09
CA GLN A 296 -60.61 -12.21 70.48
C GLN A 296 -60.10 -12.71 71.83
N ARG A 297 -58.76 -12.60 72.12
CA ARG A 297 -58.26 -13.02 73.46
C ARG A 297 -58.84 -12.13 74.59
N GLN A 298 -58.92 -10.82 74.34
CA GLN A 298 -59.54 -9.91 75.35
C GLN A 298 -61.02 -10.16 75.57
N ARG A 299 -61.78 -10.75 74.60
CA ARG A 299 -63.16 -11.14 74.79
C ARG A 299 -63.30 -12.47 75.59
N MET A 300 -62.34 -13.36 75.41
CA MET A 300 -62.32 -14.62 76.15
C MET A 300 -61.80 -14.49 77.59
N GLU A 301 -61.11 -13.42 77.93
CA GLU A 301 -60.66 -13.08 79.28
C GLU A 301 -61.71 -12.30 80.08
N ASN A 302 -62.76 -11.74 79.41
CA ASN A 302 -63.84 -11.00 80.01
C ASN A 302 -65.17 -11.78 80.15
N GLU A 303 -65.23 -13.08 79.76
CA GLU A 303 -66.29 -14.05 80.03
C GLU A 303 -65.86 -14.98 81.17
#